data_94822f09ad5d85605ff16c0371c11058
#
_entry.id   94822f09ad5d85605ff16c0371c11058
#
_cell.length_a   1.000
_cell.length_b   1.000
_cell.length_c   1.000
_cell.angle_alpha   90.00
_cell.angle_beta   90.00
_cell.angle_gamma   90.00
#
_symmetry.space_group_name_H-M   'P 1'
#
loop_
_entity.id
_entity.type
_entity.pdbx_description
1 polymer ?
#
loop_
_entity_poly.entity_id
_entity_poly.type
_entity_poly.pdbx_seq_one_letter_code
_entity_poly.pdbx_strand_id
1 'polypeptide(L)'
;AVFSGPAVAQDKGNSKEEGDAAQTLSAVVRVRAKILPNARSAETLGLQREGSGVLVRGGYVATIGYLVIESESIEVTGADGKSVPAALAAYDHASGFGLLKLLAPISGRPLPLGDSNAVAEREPALVATYGGGEGVNLVQVLSRRPFSGSWEYMLEAAIFTYPPVMNWSGASLISAKGELLGLGSLIVADAAGGGTQMPGNMFVPAELLKSILEDLITGGKAAGQARPWLGVNTEEMRGRLFVTRVSPDGPADKAGLKSGDILIGVGNDEVASLAEFYRKVWGRGAAGVDVPLRV
;
A
#
# COMPACT_ATOMS: atom_id res chain seq x y z
N ALA A 1 64.88 -16.42 -7.65
CA ALA A 1 63.55 -16.99 -7.72
C ALA A 1 62.55 -15.90 -7.30
N VAL A 2 61.85 -15.34 -8.27
CA VAL A 2 60.77 -14.35 -8.04
C VAL A 2 59.44 -15.13 -7.97
N PHE A 3 58.81 -15.08 -6.83
CA PHE A 3 57.43 -15.62 -6.68
C PHE A 3 56.44 -14.55 -7.10
N SER A 4 55.81 -14.74 -8.25
CA SER A 4 54.61 -13.99 -8.66
C SER A 4 53.41 -14.72 -8.04
N GLY A 5 52.74 -14.09 -7.06
CA GLY A 5 51.46 -14.53 -6.56
C GLY A 5 50.32 -14.17 -7.50
N PRO A 6 49.22 -14.92 -7.54
CA PRO A 6 48.13 -14.63 -8.45
C PRO A 6 47.35 -13.41 -7.93
N ALA A 7 47.22 -12.40 -8.80
CA ALA A 7 46.43 -11.22 -8.56
C ALA A 7 44.91 -11.50 -8.82
N VAL A 8 44.14 -11.35 -7.77
CA VAL A 8 42.85 -10.67 -7.67
C VAL A 8 41.88 -10.82 -8.87
N ALA A 9 41.06 -11.87 -8.82
CA ALA A 9 39.83 -11.98 -9.62
C ALA A 9 38.53 -11.68 -8.81
N GLN A 10 38.65 -11.25 -7.55
CA GLN A 10 37.49 -11.05 -6.64
C GLN A 10 36.83 -9.65 -6.72
N ASP A 11 37.44 -8.67 -7.39
CA ASP A 11 36.96 -7.28 -7.28
C ASP A 11 35.88 -6.88 -8.30
N LYS A 12 35.74 -7.60 -9.41
CA LYS A 12 34.75 -7.25 -10.46
C LYS A 12 33.33 -7.75 -10.20
N GLY A 13 33.13 -8.76 -9.40
CA GLY A 13 31.81 -9.31 -9.02
C GLY A 13 31.13 -8.40 -8.02
N ASN A 14 31.85 -7.98 -7.00
CA ASN A 14 31.34 -7.16 -5.91
C ASN A 14 30.92 -5.75 -6.37
N SER A 15 31.71 -5.13 -7.26
CA SER A 15 31.40 -3.80 -7.80
C SER A 15 30.16 -3.77 -8.70
N LYS A 16 29.84 -4.86 -9.38
CA LYS A 16 28.62 -4.96 -10.19
C LYS A 16 27.38 -5.15 -9.32
N GLU A 17 27.44 -6.01 -8.32
CA GLU A 17 26.34 -6.24 -7.37
C GLU A 17 26.03 -4.98 -6.54
N GLU A 18 27.07 -4.26 -6.10
CA GLU A 18 26.90 -2.98 -5.41
C GLU A 18 26.25 -1.92 -6.33
N GLY A 19 26.66 -1.87 -7.60
CA GLY A 19 26.07 -0.99 -8.61
C GLY A 19 24.59 -1.30 -8.89
N ASP A 20 24.24 -2.56 -8.99
CA ASP A 20 22.86 -3.02 -9.21
C ASP A 20 21.97 -2.73 -7.98
N ALA A 21 22.51 -2.93 -6.78
CA ALA A 21 21.80 -2.60 -5.54
C ALA A 21 21.57 -1.08 -5.40
N ALA A 22 22.61 -0.26 -5.62
CA ALA A 22 22.48 1.20 -5.61
C ALA A 22 21.47 1.70 -6.63
N GLN A 23 21.46 1.10 -7.83
CA GLN A 23 20.50 1.41 -8.87
C GLN A 23 19.06 1.07 -8.45
N THR A 24 18.84 -0.10 -7.86
CA THR A 24 17.53 -0.53 -7.32
C THR A 24 17.05 0.46 -6.26
N LEU A 25 17.89 0.83 -5.31
CA LEU A 25 17.55 1.76 -4.24
C LEU A 25 17.32 3.19 -4.75
N SER A 26 17.91 3.59 -5.88
CA SER A 26 17.69 4.91 -6.48
C SER A 26 16.24 5.12 -6.96
N ALA A 27 15.47 4.04 -7.12
CA ALA A 27 14.05 4.12 -7.45
C ALA A 27 13.18 4.53 -6.25
N VAL A 28 13.67 4.36 -5.02
CA VAL A 28 12.92 4.66 -3.80
C VAL A 28 13.06 6.15 -3.48
N VAL A 29 11.93 6.83 -3.40
CA VAL A 29 11.85 8.29 -3.23
C VAL A 29 11.10 8.64 -1.96
N ARG A 30 11.36 9.84 -1.42
CA ARG A 30 10.54 10.42 -0.36
C ARG A 30 9.34 11.13 -0.97
N VAL A 31 8.18 10.92 -0.37
CA VAL A 31 6.93 11.61 -0.71
C VAL A 31 6.51 12.45 0.50
N ARG A 32 6.32 13.75 0.30
CA ARG A 32 5.73 14.66 1.26
C ARG A 32 4.47 15.26 0.68
N ALA A 33 3.41 15.30 1.45
CA ALA A 33 2.16 15.91 1.06
C ALA A 33 1.66 16.87 2.14
N LYS A 34 1.24 18.05 1.70
CA LYS A 34 0.46 18.99 2.50
C LYS A 34 -1.00 18.80 2.10
N ILE A 35 -1.86 18.60 3.08
CA ILE A 35 -3.26 18.25 2.89
C ILE A 35 -4.13 19.51 3.03
N LEU A 36 -5.23 19.56 2.28
CA LEU A 36 -6.21 20.64 2.38
C LEU A 36 -6.74 20.75 3.81
N PRO A 37 -6.82 21.97 4.41
CA PRO A 37 -7.21 22.15 5.80
C PRO A 37 -8.60 21.59 6.15
N ASN A 38 -9.51 21.58 5.18
CA ASN A 38 -10.88 21.08 5.31
C ASN A 38 -11.08 19.65 4.77
N ALA A 39 -10.00 18.94 4.52
CA ALA A 39 -10.03 17.56 4.04
C ALA A 39 -10.61 16.62 5.12
N ARG A 40 -11.50 15.71 4.73
CA ARG A 40 -12.07 14.71 5.66
C ARG A 40 -11.02 13.83 6.31
N SER A 41 -9.98 13.49 5.55
CA SER A 41 -8.86 12.67 6.04
C SER A 41 -7.91 13.41 6.98
N ALA A 42 -8.01 14.75 7.10
CA ALA A 42 -7.11 15.54 7.93
C ALA A 42 -7.26 15.24 9.44
N GLU A 43 -8.48 14.96 9.89
CA GLU A 43 -8.77 14.64 11.30
C GLU A 43 -8.05 13.37 11.78
N THR A 44 -7.92 12.36 10.90
CA THR A 44 -7.37 11.06 11.27
C THR A 44 -5.92 10.87 10.87
N LEU A 45 -5.50 11.49 9.76
CA LEU A 45 -4.18 11.28 9.15
C LEU A 45 -3.27 12.52 9.21
N GLY A 46 -3.79 13.65 9.72
CA GLY A 46 -3.04 14.89 9.84
C GLY A 46 -2.93 15.68 8.53
N LEU A 47 -2.44 16.93 8.67
CA LEU A 47 -2.32 17.89 7.56
C LEU A 47 -0.99 17.80 6.81
N GLN A 48 0.01 17.18 7.40
CA GLN A 48 1.31 16.92 6.76
C GLN A 48 1.59 15.44 6.83
N ARG A 49 1.87 14.84 5.68
CA ARG A 49 2.14 13.41 5.57
C ARG A 49 3.45 13.18 4.87
N GLU A 50 4.21 12.23 5.38
CA GLU A 50 5.49 11.84 4.82
C GLU A 50 5.59 10.32 4.76
N GLY A 51 6.22 9.82 3.70
CA GLY A 51 6.49 8.42 3.51
C GLY A 51 7.38 8.20 2.31
N SER A 52 7.41 6.97 1.84
CA SER A 52 8.18 6.57 0.66
C SER A 52 7.25 6.38 -0.55
N GLY A 53 7.87 6.34 -1.70
CA GLY A 53 7.27 5.92 -2.96
C GLY A 53 8.32 5.27 -3.82
N VAL A 54 7.93 4.74 -4.95
CA VAL A 54 8.82 4.09 -5.90
C VAL A 54 8.61 4.63 -7.31
N LEU A 55 9.69 4.91 -7.99
CA LEU A 55 9.64 5.26 -9.41
C LEU A 55 9.09 4.08 -10.21
N VAL A 56 8.09 4.35 -11.01
CA VAL A 56 7.53 3.44 -12.00
C VAL A 56 7.64 4.05 -13.39
N ARG A 57 7.31 3.29 -14.44
CA ARG A 57 7.45 3.76 -15.81
C ARG A 57 6.75 5.10 -16.08
N GLY A 58 7.23 5.84 -17.09
CA GLY A 58 6.58 7.05 -17.59
C GLY A 58 6.77 8.30 -16.73
N GLY A 59 7.72 8.31 -15.79
CA GLY A 59 7.95 9.46 -14.90
C GLY A 59 6.89 9.58 -13.80
N TYR A 60 6.32 8.44 -13.40
CA TYR A 60 5.39 8.35 -12.28
C TYR A 60 6.05 7.77 -11.05
N VAL A 61 5.46 8.07 -9.89
CA VAL A 61 5.78 7.48 -8.60
C VAL A 61 4.54 6.79 -8.07
N ALA A 62 4.68 5.51 -7.74
CA ALA A 62 3.65 4.79 -6.99
C ALA A 62 3.93 4.92 -5.49
N THR A 63 2.89 5.16 -4.71
CA THR A 63 2.93 5.23 -3.25
C THR A 63 1.64 4.68 -2.66
N ILE A 64 1.53 4.69 -1.33
CA ILE A 64 0.27 4.35 -0.68
C ILE A 64 -0.64 5.60 -0.64
N GLY A 65 -1.89 5.43 -1.04
CA GLY A 65 -2.78 6.53 -1.34
C GLY A 65 -3.13 7.44 -0.17
N TYR A 66 -3.19 6.91 1.07
CA TYR A 66 -3.50 7.74 2.23
C TYR A 66 -2.44 8.83 2.50
N LEU A 67 -1.22 8.68 1.95
CA LEU A 67 -0.21 9.74 2.04
C LEU A 67 -0.61 10.98 1.21
N VAL A 68 -1.31 10.80 0.12
CA VAL A 68 -1.47 11.82 -0.93
C VAL A 68 -2.92 12.20 -1.24
N ILE A 69 -3.90 11.46 -0.69
CA ILE A 69 -5.32 11.80 -0.88
C ILE A 69 -5.62 13.18 -0.26
N GLU A 70 -6.44 13.97 -0.96
CA GLU A 70 -6.84 15.33 -0.56
C GLU A 70 -5.65 16.31 -0.37
N SER A 71 -4.53 16.06 -1.08
CA SER A 71 -3.35 16.92 -1.01
C SER A 71 -3.58 18.28 -1.68
N GLU A 72 -3.13 19.35 -1.02
CA GLU A 72 -2.96 20.68 -1.59
C GLU A 72 -1.68 20.75 -2.45
N SER A 73 -0.60 20.13 -1.97
CA SER A 73 0.68 20.06 -2.67
C SER A 73 1.42 18.77 -2.34
N ILE A 74 2.21 18.30 -3.29
CA ILE A 74 3.04 17.09 -3.14
C ILE A 74 4.45 17.42 -3.62
N GLU A 75 5.43 17.01 -2.83
CA GLU A 75 6.85 17.08 -3.14
C GLU A 75 7.45 15.67 -3.14
N VAL A 76 8.26 15.35 -4.13
CA VAL A 76 9.00 14.10 -4.23
C VAL A 76 10.49 14.39 -4.21
N THR A 77 11.24 13.70 -3.33
CA THR A 77 12.70 13.84 -3.22
C THR A 77 13.38 12.55 -3.65
N GLY A 78 14.26 12.63 -4.60
CA GLY A 78 15.04 11.50 -5.12
C GLY A 78 16.23 11.10 -4.25
N ALA A 79 16.88 10.02 -4.64
CA ALA A 79 18.06 9.49 -3.93
C ALA A 79 19.24 10.48 -3.90
N ASP A 80 19.30 11.41 -4.87
CA ASP A 80 20.28 12.50 -4.94
C ASP A 80 19.95 13.69 -4.03
N GLY A 81 18.86 13.61 -3.27
CA GLY A 81 18.39 14.68 -2.39
C GLY A 81 17.63 15.82 -3.11
N LYS A 82 17.50 15.75 -4.45
CA LYS A 82 16.76 16.76 -5.21
C LYS A 82 15.26 16.56 -5.03
N SER A 83 14.58 17.63 -4.64
CA SER A 83 13.12 17.69 -4.52
C SER A 83 12.49 18.30 -5.76
N VAL A 84 11.40 17.71 -6.22
CA VAL A 84 10.58 18.20 -7.33
C VAL A 84 9.11 18.18 -6.97
N PRO A 85 8.29 19.11 -7.49
CA PRO A 85 6.86 19.04 -7.29
C PRO A 85 6.25 17.87 -8.07
N ALA A 86 5.17 17.33 -7.54
CA ALA A 86 4.40 16.27 -8.18
C ALA A 86 2.89 16.57 -8.07
N ALA A 87 2.12 15.99 -8.98
CA ALA A 87 0.66 16.04 -8.94
C ALA A 87 0.09 14.64 -8.68
N LEU A 88 -0.98 14.57 -7.92
CA LEU A 88 -1.77 13.34 -7.79
C LEU A 88 -2.42 13.05 -9.15
N ALA A 89 -1.92 12.04 -9.85
CA ALA A 89 -2.42 11.63 -11.15
C ALA A 89 -3.63 10.71 -11.01
N ALA A 90 -3.58 9.80 -10.04
CA ALA A 90 -4.65 8.84 -9.77
C ALA A 90 -4.62 8.33 -8.34
N TYR A 91 -5.80 7.91 -7.86
CA TYR A 91 -5.96 7.15 -6.63
C TYR A 91 -6.91 5.98 -6.89
N ASP A 92 -6.47 4.78 -6.55
CA ASP A 92 -7.31 3.59 -6.63
C ASP A 92 -7.81 3.18 -5.25
N HIS A 93 -9.11 3.36 -5.00
CA HIS A 93 -9.74 3.03 -3.73
C HIS A 93 -9.74 1.53 -3.41
N ALA A 94 -9.72 0.67 -4.42
CA ALA A 94 -9.80 -0.77 -4.23
C ALA A 94 -8.49 -1.36 -3.71
N SER A 95 -7.36 -0.93 -4.27
CA SER A 95 -6.03 -1.36 -3.85
C SER A 95 -5.40 -0.43 -2.81
N GLY A 96 -5.82 0.83 -2.77
CA GLY A 96 -5.21 1.86 -1.93
C GLY A 96 -3.95 2.48 -2.51
N PHE A 97 -3.60 2.25 -3.78
CA PHE A 97 -2.47 2.90 -4.43
C PHE A 97 -2.76 4.36 -4.79
N GLY A 98 -1.76 5.21 -4.58
CA GLY A 98 -1.67 6.55 -5.17
C GLY A 98 -0.62 6.59 -6.25
N LEU A 99 -0.93 7.22 -7.38
CA LEU A 99 -0.01 7.45 -8.48
C LEU A 99 0.26 8.94 -8.62
N LEU A 100 1.54 9.33 -8.58
CA LEU A 100 1.98 10.71 -8.70
C LEU A 100 2.67 10.91 -10.03
N LYS A 101 2.37 12.01 -10.70
CA LYS A 101 3.12 12.47 -11.87
C LYS A 101 4.15 13.49 -11.43
N LEU A 102 5.43 13.23 -11.71
CA LEU A 102 6.50 14.18 -11.48
C LEU A 102 6.37 15.36 -12.47
N LEU A 103 6.50 16.59 -11.96
CA LEU A 103 6.44 17.80 -12.76
C LEU A 103 7.83 18.28 -13.23
N ALA A 104 8.89 17.61 -12.77
CA ALA A 104 10.26 17.79 -13.24
C ALA A 104 11.00 16.44 -13.16
N PRO A 105 12.06 16.25 -13.93
CA PRO A 105 12.83 15.00 -13.89
C PRO A 105 13.55 14.83 -12.54
N ILE A 106 13.63 13.59 -12.08
CA ILE A 106 14.35 13.16 -10.88
C ILE A 106 15.30 12.02 -11.24
N SER A 107 16.40 11.90 -10.48
CA SER A 107 17.35 10.81 -10.66
C SER A 107 16.78 9.50 -10.16
N GLY A 108 17.09 8.40 -10.84
CA GLY A 108 16.67 7.07 -10.50
C GLY A 108 16.08 6.31 -11.70
N ARG A 109 16.02 5.00 -11.58
CA ARG A 109 15.41 4.15 -12.60
C ARG A 109 14.15 3.50 -12.01
N PRO A 110 13.07 3.39 -12.79
CA PRO A 110 11.88 2.67 -12.37
C PRO A 110 12.20 1.24 -11.95
N LEU A 111 11.62 0.77 -10.83
CA LEU A 111 11.67 -0.63 -10.47
C LEU A 111 10.77 -1.46 -11.38
N PRO A 112 11.24 -2.62 -11.86
CA PRO A 112 10.36 -3.57 -12.50
C PRO A 112 9.33 -4.09 -11.47
N LEU A 113 8.08 -4.29 -11.93
CA LEU A 113 7.03 -4.88 -11.11
C LEU A 113 7.18 -6.41 -11.14
N GLY A 114 7.48 -7.00 -9.99
CA GLY A 114 7.65 -8.43 -9.82
C GLY A 114 6.33 -9.20 -9.77
N ASP A 115 6.43 -10.52 -9.70
CA ASP A 115 5.30 -11.41 -9.48
C ASP A 115 5.07 -11.61 -7.98
N SER A 116 4.24 -10.77 -7.39
CA SER A 116 3.90 -10.89 -5.97
C SER A 116 3.01 -12.09 -5.65
N ASN A 117 2.42 -12.76 -6.66
CA ASN A 117 1.65 -13.98 -6.45
C ASN A 117 2.55 -15.20 -6.24
N ALA A 118 3.77 -15.17 -6.78
CA ALA A 118 4.75 -16.26 -6.65
C ALA A 118 5.54 -16.21 -5.33
N VAL A 119 5.39 -15.14 -4.53
CA VAL A 119 6.12 -14.98 -3.25
C VAL A 119 5.72 -16.05 -2.27
N ALA A 120 6.71 -16.83 -1.78
CA ALA A 120 6.51 -17.90 -0.82
C ALA A 120 6.61 -17.42 0.63
N GLU A 121 6.00 -18.17 1.55
CA GLU A 121 6.24 -17.99 2.97
C GLU A 121 7.72 -18.30 3.30
N ARG A 122 8.27 -17.51 4.23
CA ARG A 122 9.69 -17.52 4.64
C ARG A 122 10.66 -17.05 3.55
N GLU A 123 10.17 -16.58 2.42
CA GLU A 123 11.02 -15.97 1.41
C GLU A 123 11.66 -14.70 1.96
N PRO A 124 12.99 -14.53 1.86
CA PRO A 124 13.64 -13.28 2.25
C PRO A 124 13.34 -12.17 1.23
N ALA A 125 13.11 -10.97 1.72
CA ALA A 125 12.90 -9.78 0.92
C ALA A 125 13.55 -8.57 1.58
N LEU A 126 13.72 -7.49 0.83
CA LEU A 126 14.20 -6.21 1.35
C LEU A 126 13.02 -5.25 1.46
N VAL A 127 12.92 -4.55 2.58
CA VAL A 127 12.08 -3.36 2.70
C VAL A 127 12.97 -2.15 2.56
N ALA A 128 12.75 -1.37 1.50
CA ALA A 128 13.49 -0.15 1.23
C ALA A 128 12.58 1.07 1.46
N THR A 129 13.05 1.98 2.31
CA THR A 129 12.47 3.29 2.54
C THR A 129 13.37 4.37 1.95
N TYR A 130 12.86 5.59 1.80
CA TYR A 130 13.72 6.70 1.42
C TYR A 130 14.88 6.87 2.43
N GLY A 131 16.09 7.09 1.91
CA GLY A 131 17.30 7.21 2.74
C GLY A 131 18.48 6.36 2.26
N GLY A 132 18.33 5.69 1.11
CA GLY A 132 19.38 4.83 0.56
C GLY A 132 19.64 3.61 1.43
N GLY A 133 20.92 3.24 1.60
CA GLY A 133 21.32 2.04 2.34
C GLY A 133 20.89 2.02 3.83
N GLU A 134 20.78 3.17 4.47
CA GLU A 134 20.29 3.27 5.86
C GLU A 134 18.79 2.97 5.97
N GLY A 135 18.05 3.12 4.88
CA GLY A 135 16.62 2.82 4.78
C GLY A 135 16.30 1.38 4.39
N VAL A 136 17.28 0.45 4.36
CA VAL A 136 17.08 -0.94 3.91
C VAL A 136 17.05 -1.90 5.10
N ASN A 137 16.01 -2.73 5.13
CA ASN A 137 15.83 -3.75 6.15
C ASN A 137 15.57 -5.11 5.50
N LEU A 138 16.30 -6.12 5.93
CA LEU A 138 16.03 -7.50 5.55
C LEU A 138 14.84 -8.03 6.36
N VAL A 139 13.86 -8.56 5.65
CA VAL A 139 12.65 -9.14 6.24
C VAL A 139 12.35 -10.52 5.66
N GLN A 140 11.47 -11.26 6.31
CA GLN A 140 10.88 -12.48 5.77
C GLN A 140 9.40 -12.27 5.53
N VAL A 141 8.87 -12.83 4.45
CA VAL A 141 7.44 -12.96 4.22
C VAL A 141 6.90 -14.02 5.18
N LEU A 142 5.97 -13.64 6.05
CA LEU A 142 5.36 -14.56 7.01
C LEU A 142 4.11 -15.22 6.48
N SER A 143 3.28 -14.44 5.79
CA SER A 143 2.03 -14.96 5.23
C SER A 143 1.54 -14.11 4.05
N ARG A 144 0.72 -14.73 3.23
CA ARG A 144 -0.13 -14.06 2.24
C ARG A 144 -1.57 -14.46 2.52
N ARG A 145 -2.39 -13.50 2.88
CA ARG A 145 -3.77 -13.77 3.32
C ARG A 145 -4.66 -12.55 3.12
N PRO A 146 -5.99 -12.73 3.19
CA PRO A 146 -6.91 -11.60 3.19
C PRO A 146 -6.61 -10.63 4.34
N PHE A 147 -6.75 -9.34 4.04
CA PHE A 147 -6.74 -8.26 5.00
C PHE A 147 -8.03 -7.44 4.85
N SER A 148 -8.73 -7.20 5.94
CA SER A 148 -9.90 -6.33 5.98
C SER A 148 -9.65 -5.20 6.97
N GLY A 149 -9.66 -3.97 6.48
CA GLY A 149 -9.58 -2.76 7.31
C GLY A 149 -10.97 -2.32 7.76
N SER A 150 -11.06 -1.65 8.90
CA SER A 150 -12.34 -1.18 9.43
C SER A 150 -13.04 -0.13 8.55
N TRP A 151 -12.32 0.48 7.61
CA TRP A 151 -12.74 1.61 6.77
C TRP A 151 -13.20 1.20 5.34
N GLU A 152 -13.92 0.10 5.21
CA GLU A 152 -14.41 -0.44 3.94
C GLU A 152 -13.27 -0.74 2.93
N TYR A 153 -12.23 -1.39 3.42
CA TYR A 153 -11.06 -1.76 2.64
C TYR A 153 -10.75 -3.24 2.80
N MET A 154 -10.45 -3.91 1.69
CA MET A 154 -10.07 -5.32 1.72
C MET A 154 -9.11 -5.67 0.58
N LEU A 155 -8.07 -6.42 0.93
CA LEU A 155 -7.17 -7.10 0.00
C LEU A 155 -7.36 -8.61 0.14
N GLU A 156 -7.46 -9.34 -0.97
CA GLU A 156 -7.62 -10.79 -0.94
C GLU A 156 -6.31 -11.54 -0.61
N ALA A 157 -5.16 -10.93 -0.89
CA ALA A 157 -3.85 -11.57 -0.71
C ALA A 157 -2.78 -10.55 -0.29
N ALA A 158 -3.01 -9.79 0.78
CA ALA A 158 -2.01 -8.90 1.35
C ALA A 158 -0.76 -9.70 1.77
N ILE A 159 0.43 -9.08 1.65
CA ILE A 159 1.70 -9.69 2.04
C ILE A 159 2.07 -9.19 3.43
N PHE A 160 2.42 -10.10 4.34
CA PHE A 160 2.82 -9.78 5.70
C PHE A 160 4.28 -10.16 5.93
N THR A 161 5.05 -9.29 6.57
CA THR A 161 6.49 -9.47 6.78
C THR A 161 6.90 -9.27 8.22
N TYR A 162 8.07 -9.82 8.59
CA TYR A 162 8.74 -9.69 9.90
C TYR A 162 10.26 -9.59 9.67
N PRO A 163 11.01 -8.86 10.49
CA PRO A 163 10.57 -7.97 11.58
C PRO A 163 9.86 -6.71 11.10
N PRO A 164 9.14 -6.00 12.00
CA PRO A 164 8.48 -4.75 11.64
C PRO A 164 9.49 -3.64 11.31
N VAL A 165 9.20 -2.92 10.22
CA VAL A 165 9.92 -1.71 9.81
C VAL A 165 9.07 -0.50 10.15
N MET A 166 9.63 0.46 10.91
CA MET A 166 8.84 1.59 11.44
C MET A 166 8.45 2.63 10.41
N ASN A 167 9.23 2.81 9.35
CA ASN A 167 8.93 3.76 8.26
C ASN A 167 8.20 3.06 7.10
N TRP A 168 7.14 2.33 7.40
CA TRP A 168 6.44 1.44 6.47
C TRP A 168 5.65 2.15 5.37
N SER A 169 5.18 3.39 5.61
CA SER A 169 4.26 4.09 4.69
C SER A 169 4.88 4.28 3.31
N GLY A 170 4.37 3.54 2.32
CA GLY A 170 4.87 3.56 0.95
C GLY A 170 6.23 2.88 0.75
N ALA A 171 6.80 2.22 1.77
CA ALA A 171 8.05 1.48 1.67
C ALA A 171 7.96 0.40 0.60
N SER A 172 9.04 0.20 -0.16
CA SER A 172 9.09 -0.81 -1.23
C SER A 172 9.51 -2.17 -0.67
N LEU A 173 8.69 -3.19 -0.84
CA LEU A 173 9.07 -4.59 -0.64
C LEU A 173 9.71 -5.08 -1.94
N ILE A 174 10.98 -5.50 -1.87
CA ILE A 174 11.81 -5.81 -3.04
C ILE A 174 12.30 -7.25 -2.96
N SER A 175 12.17 -7.98 -4.06
CA SER A 175 12.67 -9.36 -4.19
C SER A 175 14.19 -9.41 -4.29
N ALA A 176 14.78 -10.59 -4.13
CA ALA A 176 16.21 -10.83 -4.38
C ALA A 176 16.64 -10.50 -5.82
N LYS A 177 15.69 -10.39 -6.77
CA LYS A 177 15.94 -10.00 -8.15
C LYS A 177 15.88 -8.49 -8.39
N GLY A 178 15.64 -7.67 -7.35
CA GLY A 178 15.47 -6.23 -7.48
C GLY A 178 14.11 -5.80 -8.04
N GLU A 179 13.07 -6.63 -7.93
CA GLU A 179 11.72 -6.36 -8.42
C GLU A 179 10.81 -5.92 -7.27
N LEU A 180 9.88 -5.00 -7.55
CA LEU A 180 8.87 -4.56 -6.58
C LEU A 180 7.84 -5.67 -6.35
N LEU A 181 7.71 -6.13 -5.11
CA LEU A 181 6.70 -7.10 -4.69
C LEU A 181 5.48 -6.46 -4.04
N GLY A 182 5.63 -5.26 -3.48
CA GLY A 182 4.53 -4.54 -2.84
C GLY A 182 4.94 -3.20 -2.24
N LEU A 183 3.94 -2.43 -1.82
CA LEU A 183 4.12 -1.17 -1.09
C LEU A 183 3.58 -1.27 0.33
N GLY A 184 4.36 -0.82 1.29
CA GLY A 184 4.03 -0.83 2.70
C GLY A 184 2.84 0.06 3.02
N SER A 185 1.86 -0.51 3.70
CA SER A 185 0.61 0.18 4.04
C SER A 185 0.40 0.31 5.54
N LEU A 186 0.67 -0.75 6.31
CA LEU A 186 0.37 -0.77 7.74
C LEU A 186 1.46 -1.47 8.54
N ILE A 187 1.52 -1.12 9.83
CA ILE A 187 2.06 -1.99 10.86
C ILE A 187 0.88 -2.77 11.47
N VAL A 188 1.07 -4.06 11.70
CA VAL A 188 0.04 -4.95 12.24
C VAL A 188 0.56 -5.70 13.45
N ALA A 189 -0.30 -6.01 14.40
CA ALA A 189 0.06 -6.74 15.61
C ALA A 189 0.23 -8.25 15.37
N ASP A 190 -0.39 -8.79 14.32
CA ASP A 190 -0.38 -10.21 13.96
C ASP A 190 -0.03 -10.40 12.49
N ALA A 191 1.25 -10.33 12.15
CA ALA A 191 1.72 -10.55 10.79
C ALA A 191 1.73 -12.03 10.39
N ALA A 192 1.85 -12.95 11.35
CA ALA A 192 1.82 -14.38 11.08
C ALA A 192 0.39 -14.91 10.83
N GLY A 193 -0.61 -14.23 11.38
CA GLY A 193 -2.00 -14.69 11.34
C GLY A 193 -2.34 -15.63 12.49
N GLY A 194 -3.64 -15.97 12.59
CA GLY A 194 -4.13 -16.92 13.61
C GLY A 194 -4.15 -16.39 15.04
N GLY A 195 -4.06 -15.07 15.25
CA GLY A 195 -4.10 -14.45 16.57
C GLY A 195 -2.77 -14.50 17.33
N THR A 196 -1.68 -14.87 16.66
CA THR A 196 -0.33 -14.80 17.23
C THR A 196 0.10 -13.33 17.32
N GLN A 197 0.49 -12.89 18.51
CA GLN A 197 1.02 -11.53 18.68
C GLN A 197 2.46 -11.46 18.13
N MET A 198 2.59 -11.33 16.83
CA MET A 198 3.85 -11.15 16.11
C MET A 198 3.75 -9.89 15.26
N PRO A 199 4.21 -8.72 15.77
CA PRO A 199 4.12 -7.48 15.03
C PRO A 199 4.94 -7.55 13.74
N GLY A 200 4.41 -6.93 12.68
CA GLY A 200 5.06 -6.86 11.38
C GLY A 200 4.41 -5.83 10.49
N ASN A 201 4.72 -5.86 9.21
CA ASN A 201 4.13 -4.94 8.26
C ASN A 201 3.22 -5.66 7.27
N MET A 202 2.20 -4.94 6.80
CA MET A 202 1.33 -5.35 5.71
C MET A 202 1.66 -4.52 4.47
N PHE A 203 1.85 -5.22 3.36
CA PHE A 203 2.12 -4.65 2.04
C PHE A 203 0.97 -4.93 1.08
N VAL A 204 0.63 -3.91 0.29
CA VAL A 204 -0.28 -4.04 -0.85
C VAL A 204 0.50 -4.68 -2.00
N PRO A 205 0.07 -5.83 -2.55
CA PRO A 205 0.82 -6.55 -3.57
C PRO A 205 1.01 -5.76 -4.87
N ALA A 206 2.21 -5.79 -5.44
CA ALA A 206 2.54 -5.11 -6.69
C ALA A 206 1.73 -5.65 -7.90
N GLU A 207 1.24 -6.87 -7.84
CA GLU A 207 0.37 -7.44 -8.88
C GLU A 207 -0.93 -6.64 -9.06
N LEU A 208 -1.48 -6.08 -7.98
CA LEU A 208 -2.62 -5.16 -8.07
C LEU A 208 -2.25 -3.87 -8.81
N LEU A 209 -1.07 -3.29 -8.53
CA LEU A 209 -0.58 -2.13 -9.27
C LEU A 209 -0.36 -2.46 -10.74
N LYS A 210 0.25 -3.60 -11.04
CA LYS A 210 0.55 -4.06 -12.39
C LYS A 210 -0.72 -4.17 -13.25
N SER A 211 -1.83 -4.66 -12.65
CA SER A 211 -3.11 -4.80 -13.35
C SER A 211 -3.81 -3.48 -13.68
N ILE A 212 -3.55 -2.41 -12.91
CA ILE A 212 -4.26 -1.13 -13.05
C ILE A 212 -3.37 0.03 -13.51
N LEU A 213 -2.04 -0.14 -13.55
CA LEU A 213 -1.09 0.96 -13.78
C LEU A 213 -1.33 1.68 -15.10
N GLU A 214 -1.63 0.96 -16.17
CA GLU A 214 -1.92 1.57 -17.48
C GLU A 214 -3.17 2.44 -17.44
N ASP A 215 -4.23 1.92 -16.83
CA ASP A 215 -5.49 2.64 -16.67
C ASP A 215 -5.31 3.91 -15.81
N LEU A 216 -4.51 3.80 -14.74
CA LEU A 216 -4.21 4.95 -13.88
C LEU A 216 -3.42 6.03 -14.62
N ILE A 217 -2.46 5.64 -15.48
CA ILE A 217 -1.65 6.57 -16.28
C ILE A 217 -2.49 7.26 -17.34
N THR A 218 -3.37 6.54 -18.03
CA THR A 218 -4.10 7.03 -19.19
C THR A 218 -5.43 7.69 -18.83
N GLY A 219 -6.16 7.10 -17.89
CA GLY A 219 -7.52 7.49 -17.52
C GLY A 219 -7.67 8.12 -16.13
N GLY A 220 -6.61 8.17 -15.33
CA GLY A 220 -6.64 8.69 -13.95
C GLY A 220 -7.39 7.80 -12.95
N LYS A 221 -7.90 6.67 -13.38
CA LYS A 221 -8.64 5.69 -12.55
C LYS A 221 -8.51 4.29 -13.12
N ALA A 222 -8.58 3.28 -12.27
CA ALA A 222 -8.64 1.89 -12.70
C ALA A 222 -9.92 1.62 -13.53
N ALA A 223 -9.81 0.72 -14.51
CA ALA A 223 -10.96 0.25 -15.26
C ALA A 223 -11.91 -0.53 -14.35
N GLY A 224 -13.20 -0.42 -14.60
CA GLY A 224 -14.24 -1.13 -13.87
C GLY A 224 -15.22 -0.20 -13.15
N GLN A 225 -16.20 -0.81 -12.50
CA GLN A 225 -17.22 -0.09 -11.77
C GLN A 225 -16.74 0.20 -10.34
N ALA A 226 -16.97 1.43 -9.87
CA ALA A 226 -16.75 1.77 -8.47
C ALA A 226 -17.63 0.89 -7.57
N ARG A 227 -17.05 0.43 -6.46
CA ARG A 227 -17.76 -0.37 -5.46
C ARG A 227 -18.73 0.50 -4.66
N PRO A 228 -19.84 -0.07 -4.13
CA PRO A 228 -20.68 0.61 -3.15
C PRO A 228 -19.83 1.04 -1.95
N TRP A 229 -20.08 2.25 -1.48
CA TRP A 229 -19.51 2.80 -0.25
C TRP A 229 -20.65 3.15 0.70
N LEU A 230 -20.59 2.62 1.91
CA LEU A 230 -21.63 2.84 2.94
C LEU A 230 -21.32 4.04 3.82
N GLY A 231 -20.06 4.33 4.05
CA GLY A 231 -19.59 5.35 4.96
C GLY A 231 -19.57 4.87 6.42
N VAL A 232 -19.14 3.63 6.64
CA VAL A 232 -19.04 3.03 7.98
C VAL A 232 -17.61 2.61 8.30
N ASN A 233 -17.24 2.74 9.58
CA ASN A 233 -16.12 1.97 10.12
C ASN A 233 -16.70 0.82 10.95
N THR A 234 -16.18 -0.38 10.73
CA THR A 234 -16.70 -1.59 11.33
C THR A 234 -15.58 -2.42 11.93
N GLU A 235 -15.73 -2.87 13.16
CA GLU A 235 -14.79 -3.76 13.82
C GLU A 235 -15.39 -5.13 14.08
N GLU A 236 -14.59 -6.17 13.89
CA GLU A 236 -14.94 -7.54 14.19
C GLU A 236 -14.47 -7.88 15.62
N MET A 237 -15.43 -8.21 16.49
CA MET A 237 -15.16 -8.67 17.84
C MET A 237 -15.99 -9.90 18.15
N ARG A 238 -15.34 -11.02 18.45
CA ARG A 238 -15.98 -12.30 18.83
C ARG A 238 -17.04 -12.77 17.82
N GLY A 239 -16.72 -12.67 16.52
CA GLY A 239 -17.60 -13.08 15.42
C GLY A 239 -18.82 -12.18 15.22
N ARG A 240 -18.81 -10.97 15.75
CA ARG A 240 -19.82 -9.94 15.51
C ARG A 240 -19.19 -8.68 14.94
N LEU A 241 -19.93 -7.99 14.11
CA LEU A 241 -19.48 -6.77 13.44
C LEU A 241 -20.15 -5.55 14.09
N PHE A 242 -19.34 -4.70 14.71
CA PHE A 242 -19.79 -3.48 15.37
C PHE A 242 -19.49 -2.27 14.52
N VAL A 243 -20.48 -1.43 14.27
CA VAL A 243 -20.28 -0.11 13.68
C VAL A 243 -19.61 0.78 14.71
N THR A 244 -18.37 1.17 14.46
CA THR A 244 -17.60 2.03 15.39
C THR A 244 -17.72 3.51 15.02
N ARG A 245 -17.93 3.80 13.73
CA ARG A 245 -18.12 5.17 13.23
C ARG A 245 -19.04 5.15 12.01
N VAL A 246 -19.84 6.20 11.87
CA VAL A 246 -20.63 6.49 10.67
C VAL A 246 -20.18 7.85 10.12
N SER A 247 -19.92 7.91 8.81
CA SER A 247 -19.53 9.14 8.14
C SER A 247 -20.71 10.09 8.04
N PRO A 248 -20.61 11.33 8.55
CA PRO A 248 -21.70 12.30 8.46
C PRO A 248 -22.13 12.52 7.01
N ASP A 249 -23.45 12.64 6.80
CA ASP A 249 -24.08 12.81 5.48
C ASP A 249 -23.81 11.68 4.48
N GLY A 250 -23.20 10.57 4.95
CA GLY A 250 -22.95 9.37 4.16
C GLY A 250 -24.22 8.52 3.95
N PRO A 251 -24.16 7.47 3.10
CA PRO A 251 -25.30 6.59 2.87
C PRO A 251 -25.82 5.91 4.13
N ALA A 252 -24.93 5.41 4.99
CA ALA A 252 -25.30 4.75 6.24
C ALA A 252 -25.94 5.73 7.25
N ASP A 253 -25.42 6.96 7.35
CA ASP A 253 -26.00 8.00 8.19
C ASP A 253 -27.42 8.36 7.74
N LYS A 254 -27.62 8.57 6.45
CA LYS A 254 -28.94 8.81 5.85
C LYS A 254 -29.92 7.68 6.04
N ALA A 255 -29.43 6.43 6.11
CA ALA A 255 -30.23 5.26 6.40
C ALA A 255 -30.52 5.07 7.89
N GLY A 256 -29.92 5.90 8.77
CA GLY A 256 -30.17 5.90 10.21
C GLY A 256 -29.25 4.97 11.02
N LEU A 257 -28.17 4.41 10.41
CA LEU A 257 -27.16 3.64 11.13
C LEU A 257 -26.44 4.55 12.12
N LYS A 258 -26.06 3.96 13.25
CA LYS A 258 -25.35 4.64 14.33
C LYS A 258 -24.13 3.85 14.81
N SER A 259 -23.17 4.55 15.40
CA SER A 259 -22.11 3.90 16.17
C SER A 259 -22.73 3.07 17.30
N GLY A 260 -22.25 1.84 17.47
CA GLY A 260 -22.77 0.85 18.40
C GLY A 260 -23.72 -0.17 17.78
N ASP A 261 -24.23 0.05 16.58
CA ASP A 261 -25.06 -0.93 15.88
C ASP A 261 -24.26 -2.19 15.55
N ILE A 262 -24.96 -3.34 15.55
CA ILE A 262 -24.37 -4.64 15.22
C ILE A 262 -24.89 -5.07 13.85
N LEU A 263 -23.97 -5.19 12.87
CA LEU A 263 -24.31 -5.69 11.55
C LEU A 263 -24.50 -7.21 11.59
N ILE A 264 -25.68 -7.67 11.29
CA ILE A 264 -26.06 -9.09 11.32
C ILE A 264 -26.07 -9.69 9.91
N GLY A 265 -26.37 -8.88 8.89
CA GLY A 265 -26.48 -9.40 7.52
C GLY A 265 -26.59 -8.33 6.44
N VAL A 266 -26.44 -8.80 5.19
CA VAL A 266 -26.64 -8.02 3.97
C VAL A 266 -27.77 -8.68 3.17
N GLY A 267 -28.91 -8.01 3.07
CA GLY A 267 -30.15 -8.65 2.57
C GLY A 267 -30.56 -9.82 3.44
N ASN A 268 -30.76 -11.00 2.86
CA ASN A 268 -31.09 -12.23 3.56
C ASN A 268 -29.90 -13.00 4.10
N ASP A 269 -28.67 -12.63 3.70
CA ASP A 269 -27.45 -13.35 4.05
C ASP A 269 -26.89 -12.85 5.39
N GLU A 270 -26.58 -13.76 6.30
CA GLU A 270 -25.87 -13.45 7.54
C GLU A 270 -24.40 -13.15 7.27
N VAL A 271 -23.76 -12.36 8.13
CA VAL A 271 -22.34 -12.05 8.10
C VAL A 271 -21.69 -12.35 9.45
N ALA A 272 -20.58 -13.06 9.43
CA ALA A 272 -19.81 -13.42 10.61
C ALA A 272 -18.40 -12.80 10.64
N SER A 273 -17.93 -12.23 9.52
CA SER A 273 -16.63 -11.60 9.42
C SER A 273 -16.68 -10.33 8.57
N LEU A 274 -15.71 -9.46 8.79
CA LEU A 274 -15.57 -8.21 8.04
C LEU A 274 -15.32 -8.47 6.54
N ALA A 275 -14.51 -9.48 6.22
CA ALA A 275 -14.28 -9.88 4.84
C ALA A 275 -15.58 -10.37 4.15
N GLU A 276 -16.37 -11.17 4.84
CA GLU A 276 -17.65 -11.65 4.33
C GLU A 276 -18.63 -10.49 4.11
N PHE A 277 -18.70 -9.58 5.07
CA PHE A 277 -19.52 -8.37 4.96
C PHE A 277 -19.16 -7.57 3.71
N TYR A 278 -17.89 -7.25 3.50
CA TYR A 278 -17.45 -6.48 2.33
C TYR A 278 -17.72 -7.20 1.02
N ARG A 279 -17.48 -8.51 0.94
CA ARG A 279 -17.79 -9.28 -0.27
C ARG A 279 -19.27 -9.24 -0.61
N LYS A 280 -20.15 -9.35 0.40
CA LYS A 280 -21.60 -9.30 0.21
C LYS A 280 -22.09 -7.89 -0.18
N VAL A 281 -21.54 -6.85 0.44
CA VAL A 281 -21.86 -5.45 0.08
C VAL A 281 -21.42 -5.17 -1.37
N TRP A 282 -20.18 -5.44 -1.70
CA TRP A 282 -19.65 -5.17 -3.04
C TRP A 282 -20.21 -6.09 -4.12
N GLY A 283 -20.64 -7.28 -3.76
CA GLY A 283 -21.34 -8.19 -4.64
C GLY A 283 -22.75 -7.75 -5.05
N ARG A 284 -23.32 -6.69 -4.40
CA ARG A 284 -24.63 -6.14 -4.78
C ARG A 284 -24.63 -5.38 -6.09
N GLY A 285 -23.47 -4.87 -6.51
CA GLY A 285 -23.35 -4.15 -7.78
C GLY A 285 -22.40 -2.96 -7.71
N ALA A 286 -22.60 -2.02 -8.62
CA ALA A 286 -21.81 -0.79 -8.70
C ALA A 286 -22.20 0.22 -7.61
N ALA A 287 -21.38 1.28 -7.46
CA ALA A 287 -21.72 2.43 -6.63
C ALA A 287 -23.10 3.00 -7.02
N GLY A 288 -23.90 3.33 -6.01
CA GLY A 288 -25.28 3.79 -6.18
C GLY A 288 -26.34 2.69 -6.07
N VAL A 289 -25.94 1.41 -5.96
CA VAL A 289 -26.91 0.32 -5.68
C VAL A 289 -27.41 0.38 -4.23
N ASP A 290 -28.67 0.02 -4.03
CA ASP A 290 -29.21 -0.16 -2.70
C ASP A 290 -28.64 -1.42 -2.02
N VAL A 291 -28.13 -1.25 -0.79
CA VAL A 291 -27.58 -2.33 0.02
C VAL A 291 -28.42 -2.49 1.28
N PRO A 292 -29.37 -3.45 1.32
CA PRO A 292 -30.16 -3.70 2.51
C PRO A 292 -29.27 -4.25 3.63
N LEU A 293 -29.23 -3.60 4.77
CA LEU A 293 -28.49 -4.05 5.95
C LEU A 293 -29.48 -4.53 7.02
N ARG A 294 -29.11 -5.58 7.73
CA ARG A 294 -29.76 -6.00 8.97
C ARG A 294 -28.86 -5.67 10.15
N VAL A 295 -29.44 -4.99 11.12
CA VAL A 295 -28.78 -4.56 12.35
C VAL A 295 -29.54 -5.09 13.56
#